data_509964e55a6d89fd8b46ab491a5374cd
#
_entry.id   509964e55a6d89fd8b46ab491a5374cd
#
_cell.length_a   1.000
_cell.length_b   1.000
_cell.length_c   1.000
_cell.angle_alpha   90.00
_cell.angle_beta   90.00
_cell.angle_gamma   90.00
#
_symmetry.space_group_name_H-M   'P 1'
#
loop_
_entity.id
_entity.type
_entity.pdbx_description
1 polymer ?
#
loop_
_entity_poly.entity_id
_entity_poly.type
_entity_poly.pdbx_seq_one_letter_code
_entity_poly.pdbx_strand_id
1 'polypeptide(L)'
;EGKKIQTVLEDKHLTVKAFPLRHRIPSFGFLFREKEELRKIVREMIVKHNIPVSKIPGIKKGEDFVKDDGTVIRNEDLTIPPPKPRTYAYCSDTSYFSRLPSYLKEVDVLYHEATFGDDHAGLAPVTGHSTASEAARVAVAAGVKTLLIGHFSSRYKDAGVLLEQARKIFPETYIAEEGVSYNI
;
A
#
# COMPACT_ATOMS: atom_id res chain seq x y z
N GLU A 1 -2.85 19.41 18.68
CA GLU A 1 -2.37 18.09 19.15
C GLU A 1 -2.68 17.05 18.10
N GLY A 2 -1.61 16.42 17.56
CA GLY A 2 -1.69 15.62 16.36
C GLY A 2 -2.57 14.38 16.51
N LYS A 3 -3.62 14.30 15.71
CA LYS A 3 -4.42 13.08 15.56
C LYS A 3 -3.46 11.95 15.16
N LYS A 4 -3.47 10.85 15.92
CA LYS A 4 -2.60 9.68 15.68
C LYS A 4 -3.27 8.78 14.63
N ILE A 5 -2.46 7.99 13.92
CA ILE A 5 -2.95 6.90 13.09
C ILE A 5 -3.78 5.92 13.95
N GLN A 6 -4.94 5.53 13.46
CA GLN A 6 -5.89 4.66 14.17
C GLN A 6 -6.35 3.51 13.28
N THR A 7 -6.45 2.31 13.83
CA THR A 7 -7.10 1.20 13.14
C THR A 7 -8.61 1.44 13.16
N VAL A 8 -9.22 1.47 11.98
CA VAL A 8 -10.67 1.71 11.80
C VAL A 8 -11.40 0.45 11.35
N LEU A 9 -10.69 -0.50 10.78
CA LEU A 9 -11.20 -1.82 10.43
C LEU A 9 -10.09 -2.84 10.57
N GLU A 10 -10.42 -4.00 11.10
CA GLU A 10 -9.54 -5.15 11.15
C GLU A 10 -10.35 -6.43 11.08
N ASP A 11 -10.04 -7.28 10.10
CA ASP A 11 -10.59 -8.62 9.98
C ASP A 11 -9.48 -9.66 9.82
N LYS A 12 -9.83 -10.88 9.37
CA LYS A 12 -8.84 -11.97 9.19
C LYS A 12 -7.91 -11.76 7.99
N HIS A 13 -8.24 -10.87 7.05
CA HIS A 13 -7.49 -10.68 5.80
C HIS A 13 -6.86 -9.30 5.70
N LEU A 14 -7.49 -8.27 6.29
CA LEU A 14 -7.18 -6.89 6.04
C LEU A 14 -7.13 -6.07 7.34
N THR A 15 -6.23 -5.12 7.39
CA THR A 15 -6.22 -4.02 8.36
C THR A 15 -6.34 -2.70 7.61
N VAL A 16 -7.27 -1.84 8.03
CA VAL A 16 -7.40 -0.47 7.53
C VAL A 16 -7.10 0.50 8.66
N LYS A 17 -6.18 1.42 8.40
CA LYS A 17 -5.83 2.50 9.34
C LYS A 17 -6.17 3.85 8.73
N ALA A 18 -6.78 4.74 9.53
CA ALA A 18 -6.96 6.14 9.18
C ALA A 18 -5.84 6.98 9.79
N PHE A 19 -5.37 7.98 9.05
CA PHE A 19 -4.38 8.95 9.51
C PHE A 19 -4.80 10.37 9.09
N PRO A 20 -4.42 11.41 9.87
CA PRO A 20 -4.85 12.77 9.57
C PRO A 20 -4.16 13.31 8.31
N LEU A 21 -4.93 14.00 7.50
CA LEU A 21 -4.48 14.81 6.38
C LEU A 21 -4.57 16.31 6.74
N ARG A 22 -4.02 17.17 5.90
CA ARG A 22 -3.98 18.62 6.11
C ARG A 22 -4.87 19.32 5.10
N HIS A 23 -6.09 19.58 5.51
CA HIS A 23 -7.08 20.31 4.70
C HIS A 23 -7.81 21.35 5.56
N ARG A 24 -8.64 22.20 4.93
CA ARG A 24 -9.42 23.25 5.62
C ARG A 24 -10.46 22.68 6.59
N ILE A 25 -10.99 21.51 6.28
CA ILE A 25 -11.87 20.73 7.15
C ILE A 25 -11.14 19.44 7.57
N PRO A 26 -11.56 18.77 8.66
CA PRO A 26 -10.96 17.49 9.03
C PRO A 26 -11.01 16.47 7.89
N SER A 27 -9.86 16.08 7.40
CA SER A 27 -9.68 15.09 6.33
C SER A 27 -8.80 13.95 6.82
N PHE A 28 -9.01 12.74 6.27
CA PHE A 28 -8.28 11.54 6.64
C PHE A 28 -7.83 10.77 5.40
N GLY A 29 -6.59 10.32 5.43
CA GLY A 29 -6.10 9.29 4.52
C GLY A 29 -6.32 7.91 5.12
N PHE A 30 -6.27 6.90 4.26
CA PHE A 30 -6.47 5.51 4.65
C PHE A 30 -5.32 4.66 4.15
N LEU A 31 -4.86 3.76 5.01
CA LEU A 31 -3.85 2.75 4.71
C LEU A 31 -4.49 1.37 4.83
N PHE A 32 -4.55 0.66 3.72
CA PHE A 32 -5.01 -0.71 3.59
C PHE A 32 -3.80 -1.63 3.57
N ARG A 33 -3.81 -2.66 4.41
CA ARG A 33 -2.73 -3.64 4.47
C ARG A 33 -3.31 -5.03 4.57
N GLU A 34 -3.00 -5.88 3.60
CA GLU A 34 -3.32 -7.30 3.69
C GLU A 34 -2.55 -7.94 4.85
N LYS A 35 -3.16 -8.90 5.50
CA LYS A 35 -2.50 -9.73 6.50
C LYS A 35 -1.78 -10.88 5.82
N GLU A 36 -0.67 -11.30 6.41
CA GLU A 36 0.07 -12.45 5.94
C GLU A 36 -0.79 -13.70 6.03
N GLU A 37 -0.89 -14.42 4.91
CA GLU A 37 -1.59 -15.70 4.87
C GLU A 37 -0.67 -16.85 5.29
N LEU A 38 -1.28 -17.93 5.78
CA LEU A 38 -0.55 -19.15 6.08
C LEU A 38 -0.06 -19.83 4.79
N ARG A 39 1.08 -20.48 4.86
CA ARG A 39 1.61 -21.30 3.76
C ARG A 39 0.60 -22.38 3.38
N LYS A 40 0.56 -22.74 2.10
CA LYS A 40 -0.31 -23.79 1.58
C LYS A 40 0.46 -25.11 1.54
N ILE A 41 0.04 -26.09 2.35
CA ILE A 41 0.66 -27.43 2.31
C ILE A 41 0.32 -28.15 1.01
N VAL A 42 1.31 -28.78 0.41
CA VAL A 42 1.17 -29.59 -0.80
C VAL A 42 0.55 -30.94 -0.41
N ARG A 43 -0.61 -31.26 -0.97
CA ARG A 43 -1.40 -32.42 -0.58
C ARG A 43 -0.64 -33.75 -0.76
N GLU A 44 0.11 -33.86 -1.83
CA GLU A 44 0.93 -35.03 -2.16
C GLU A 44 2.02 -35.29 -1.10
N MET A 45 2.55 -34.22 -0.48
CA MET A 45 3.56 -34.34 0.57
C MET A 45 2.97 -34.85 1.90
N ILE A 46 1.71 -34.59 2.17
CA ILE A 46 1.01 -35.16 3.35
C ILE A 46 1.02 -36.70 3.23
N VAL A 47 0.64 -37.22 2.07
CA VAL A 47 0.57 -38.65 1.80
C VAL A 47 1.98 -39.25 1.75
N LYS A 48 2.90 -38.65 0.99
CA LYS A 48 4.27 -39.12 0.81
C LYS A 48 5.04 -39.30 2.13
N HIS A 49 4.83 -38.39 3.06
CA HIS A 49 5.55 -38.36 4.33
C HIS A 49 4.73 -38.83 5.52
N ASN A 50 3.48 -39.31 5.30
CA ASN A 50 2.54 -39.74 6.33
C ASN A 50 2.37 -38.66 7.43
N ILE A 51 2.18 -37.39 7.03
CA ILE A 51 2.10 -36.27 7.96
C ILE A 51 0.79 -36.34 8.75
N PRO A 52 0.86 -36.43 10.09
CA PRO A 52 -0.33 -36.43 10.94
C PRO A 52 -1.07 -35.08 10.84
N VAL A 53 -2.42 -35.12 10.86
CA VAL A 53 -3.27 -33.92 10.81
C VAL A 53 -2.90 -32.90 11.90
N SER A 54 -2.50 -33.37 13.08
CA SER A 54 -2.08 -32.53 14.19
C SER A 54 -0.83 -31.68 13.90
N LYS A 55 0.01 -32.05 12.93
CA LYS A 55 1.22 -31.30 12.54
C LYS A 55 0.95 -30.27 11.45
N ILE A 56 -0.15 -30.39 10.71
CA ILE A 56 -0.49 -29.50 9.60
C ILE A 56 -0.54 -28.01 10.01
N PRO A 57 -1.13 -27.62 11.16
CA PRO A 57 -1.17 -26.21 11.56
C PRO A 57 0.23 -25.60 11.78
N GLY A 58 1.18 -26.34 12.36
CA GLY A 58 2.56 -25.90 12.55
C GLY A 58 3.29 -25.75 11.21
N ILE A 59 3.16 -26.75 10.33
CA ILE A 59 3.75 -26.71 8.98
C ILE A 59 3.25 -25.49 8.19
N LYS A 60 1.95 -25.21 8.25
CA LYS A 60 1.36 -24.02 7.60
C LYS A 60 1.88 -22.69 8.16
N LYS A 61 2.41 -22.68 9.38
CA LYS A 61 3.07 -21.52 10.01
C LYS A 61 4.56 -21.42 9.72
N GLY A 62 5.12 -22.41 8.99
CA GLY A 62 6.54 -22.40 8.61
C GLY A 62 7.40 -23.42 9.38
N GLU A 63 6.83 -24.26 10.26
CA GLU A 63 7.58 -25.30 10.97
C GLU A 63 7.99 -26.44 10.03
N ASP A 64 9.21 -26.96 10.22
CA ASP A 64 9.65 -28.19 9.58
C ASP A 64 8.90 -29.39 10.15
N PHE A 65 8.81 -30.47 9.40
CA PHE A 65 8.23 -31.73 9.86
C PHE A 65 9.33 -32.70 10.28
N VAL A 66 9.32 -33.09 11.56
CA VAL A 66 10.22 -34.11 12.10
C VAL A 66 9.48 -35.41 12.23
N LYS A 67 9.97 -36.48 11.58
CA LYS A 67 9.46 -37.83 11.69
C LYS A 67 9.88 -38.49 13.00
N ASP A 68 9.25 -39.62 13.33
CA ASP A 68 9.56 -40.39 14.54
C ASP A 68 10.99 -40.94 14.56
N ASP A 69 11.61 -41.18 13.40
CA ASP A 69 12.98 -41.60 13.22
C ASP A 69 14.02 -40.45 13.32
N GLY A 70 13.56 -39.23 13.59
CA GLY A 70 14.39 -38.03 13.66
C GLY A 70 14.67 -37.36 12.31
N THR A 71 14.20 -37.91 11.19
CA THR A 71 14.35 -37.27 9.87
C THR A 71 13.59 -35.95 9.81
N VAL A 72 14.30 -34.87 9.45
CA VAL A 72 13.72 -33.55 9.27
C VAL A 72 13.39 -33.31 7.80
N ILE A 73 12.15 -32.95 7.52
CA ILE A 73 11.68 -32.51 6.20
C ILE A 73 11.42 -31.01 6.28
N ARG A 74 12.12 -30.25 5.43
CA ARG A 74 12.05 -28.80 5.44
C ARG A 74 10.66 -28.31 5.03
N ASN A 75 10.25 -27.22 5.63
CA ASN A 75 8.97 -26.60 5.34
C ASN A 75 8.82 -26.18 3.87
N GLU A 76 9.89 -25.70 3.25
CA GLU A 76 9.94 -25.32 1.83
C GLU A 76 9.62 -26.48 0.88
N ASP A 77 9.97 -27.72 1.27
CA ASP A 77 9.68 -28.94 0.49
C ASP A 77 8.19 -29.38 0.66
N LEU A 78 7.54 -28.94 1.72
CA LEU A 78 6.19 -29.34 2.10
C LEU A 78 5.11 -28.34 1.67
N THR A 79 5.50 -27.09 1.41
CA THR A 79 4.53 -26.01 1.29
C THR A 79 4.85 -25.04 0.14
N ILE A 80 3.80 -24.34 -0.30
CA ILE A 80 3.91 -23.21 -1.20
C ILE A 80 3.76 -21.94 -0.36
N PRO A 81 4.67 -20.94 -0.48
CA PRO A 81 4.54 -19.68 0.23
C PRO A 81 3.29 -18.93 -0.24
N PRO A 82 2.64 -18.16 0.65
CA PRO A 82 1.57 -17.27 0.23
C PRO A 82 2.13 -16.13 -0.62
N PRO A 83 1.27 -15.43 -1.39
CA PRO A 83 1.65 -14.18 -2.01
C PRO A 83 2.06 -13.17 -0.94
N LYS A 84 2.94 -12.22 -1.31
CA LYS A 84 3.30 -11.13 -0.40
C LYS A 84 2.06 -10.28 -0.10
N PRO A 85 1.83 -9.91 1.18
CA PRO A 85 0.77 -8.98 1.52
C PRO A 85 0.93 -7.66 0.77
N ARG A 86 -0.15 -7.20 0.15
CA ARG A 86 -0.17 -5.95 -0.60
C ARG A 86 -0.60 -4.80 0.29
N THR A 87 -0.15 -3.59 -0.07
CA THR A 87 -0.46 -2.37 0.66
C THR A 87 -0.90 -1.26 -0.29
N TYR A 88 -1.99 -0.59 0.08
CA TYR A 88 -2.52 0.56 -0.65
C TYR A 88 -2.77 1.71 0.30
N ALA A 89 -2.44 2.94 -0.12
CA ALA A 89 -2.79 4.13 0.62
C ALA A 89 -3.57 5.11 -0.24
N TYR A 90 -4.54 5.77 0.37
CA TYR A 90 -5.37 6.78 -0.25
C TYR A 90 -5.22 8.11 0.49
N CYS A 91 -4.77 9.14 -0.24
CA CYS A 91 -4.59 10.51 0.24
C CYS A 91 -5.29 11.47 -0.71
N SER A 92 -6.45 11.99 -0.32
CA SER A 92 -7.16 13.03 -1.06
C SER A 92 -7.52 14.17 -0.15
N ASP A 93 -7.66 15.37 -0.69
CA ASP A 93 -7.92 16.60 0.05
C ASP A 93 -6.85 16.89 1.11
N THR A 94 -5.62 17.07 0.66
CA THR A 94 -4.49 17.37 1.54
C THR A 94 -3.48 18.31 0.90
N SER A 95 -3.04 19.33 1.62
CA SER A 95 -1.79 20.00 1.31
C SER A 95 -0.59 19.17 1.77
N TYR A 96 0.56 19.39 1.15
CA TYR A 96 1.82 18.77 1.58
C TYR A 96 2.14 19.11 3.04
N PHE A 97 2.63 18.13 3.79
CA PHE A 97 3.26 18.32 5.10
C PHE A 97 4.31 17.23 5.38
N SER A 98 5.35 17.61 6.10
CA SER A 98 6.56 16.79 6.27
C SER A 98 6.34 15.43 6.96
N ARG A 99 5.29 15.29 7.77
CA ARG A 99 4.97 14.02 8.45
C ARG A 99 4.26 13.01 7.53
N LEU A 100 3.61 13.44 6.44
CA LEU A 100 2.81 12.56 5.58
C LEU A 100 3.56 11.31 5.12
N PRO A 101 4.81 11.39 4.63
CA PRO A 101 5.55 10.20 4.22
C PRO A 101 5.72 9.15 5.33
N SER A 102 5.76 9.57 6.60
CA SER A 102 5.92 8.63 7.72
C SER A 102 4.74 7.70 7.94
N TYR A 103 3.54 8.05 7.45
CA TYR A 103 2.35 7.20 7.47
C TYR A 103 2.31 6.19 6.32
N LEU A 104 3.10 6.44 5.26
CA LEU A 104 3.03 5.78 3.96
C LEU A 104 4.25 4.88 3.65
N LYS A 105 5.06 4.58 4.66
CA LYS A 105 6.32 3.85 4.45
C LYS A 105 6.12 2.54 3.69
N GLU A 106 6.85 2.42 2.56
CA GLU A 106 6.97 1.20 1.75
C GLU A 106 5.62 0.66 1.24
N VAL A 107 4.64 1.55 1.03
CA VAL A 107 3.35 1.19 0.45
C VAL A 107 3.54 0.78 -1.01
N ASP A 108 2.87 -0.29 -1.45
CA ASP A 108 2.97 -0.76 -2.82
C ASP A 108 2.36 0.24 -3.80
N VAL A 109 1.14 0.72 -3.53
CA VAL A 109 0.47 1.74 -4.35
C VAL A 109 -0.04 2.87 -3.48
N LEU A 110 0.38 4.10 -3.78
CA LEU A 110 -0.14 5.33 -3.20
C LEU A 110 -1.06 6.04 -4.21
N TYR A 111 -2.33 6.22 -3.87
CA TYR A 111 -3.14 7.27 -4.49
C TYR A 111 -2.93 8.58 -3.75
N HIS A 112 -2.55 9.64 -4.45
CA HIS A 112 -2.41 10.98 -3.88
C HIS A 112 -3.08 12.01 -4.78
N GLU A 113 -3.80 12.97 -4.19
CA GLU A 113 -4.30 14.10 -4.96
C GLU A 113 -3.16 14.87 -5.61
N ALA A 114 -3.44 15.45 -6.76
CA ALA A 114 -2.57 16.35 -7.51
C ALA A 114 -3.42 17.44 -8.14
N THR A 115 -4.11 18.19 -7.32
CA THR A 115 -5.09 19.19 -7.74
C THR A 115 -4.46 20.25 -8.64
N PHE A 116 -3.19 20.58 -8.40
CA PHE A 116 -2.48 21.64 -9.13
C PHE A 116 -1.15 21.15 -9.74
N GLY A 117 -0.74 21.83 -10.80
CA GLY A 117 0.62 21.80 -11.31
C GLY A 117 1.52 22.82 -10.59
N ASP A 118 2.80 22.84 -10.96
CA ASP A 118 3.79 23.76 -10.37
C ASP A 118 3.52 25.24 -10.68
N ASP A 119 2.78 25.52 -11.77
CA ASP A 119 2.28 26.84 -12.16
C ASP A 119 1.34 27.45 -11.11
N HIS A 120 0.70 26.63 -10.31
CA HIS A 120 -0.22 27.01 -9.23
C HIS A 120 0.26 26.56 -7.83
N ALA A 121 1.59 26.35 -7.65
CA ALA A 121 2.17 25.90 -6.37
C ALA A 121 1.85 26.85 -5.19
N GLY A 122 1.71 28.16 -5.44
CA GLY A 122 1.29 29.10 -4.39
C GLY A 122 -0.16 28.98 -3.98
N LEU A 123 -1.03 28.43 -4.83
CA LEU A 123 -2.46 28.26 -4.54
C LEU A 123 -2.75 26.95 -3.77
N ALA A 124 -1.96 25.92 -4.00
CA ALA A 124 -2.15 24.60 -3.40
C ALA A 124 -2.29 24.65 -1.86
N PRO A 125 -1.35 25.22 -1.09
CA PRO A 125 -1.46 25.26 0.37
C PRO A 125 -2.60 26.17 0.87
N VAL A 126 -2.96 27.22 0.11
CA VAL A 126 -4.05 28.14 0.48
C VAL A 126 -5.41 27.44 0.39
N THR A 127 -5.58 26.57 -0.59
CA THR A 127 -6.82 25.81 -0.80
C THR A 127 -6.85 24.49 -0.03
N GLY A 128 -5.73 24.07 0.57
CA GLY A 128 -5.59 22.83 1.31
C GLY A 128 -5.30 21.62 0.42
N HIS A 129 -4.70 21.83 -0.75
CA HIS A 129 -4.39 20.81 -1.75
C HIS A 129 -2.89 20.71 -2.02
N SER A 130 -2.52 19.77 -2.89
CA SER A 130 -1.13 19.51 -3.30
C SER A 130 -0.93 19.73 -4.79
N THR A 131 0.33 19.98 -5.17
CA THR A 131 0.75 19.88 -6.56
C THR A 131 1.16 18.46 -6.94
N ALA A 132 1.20 18.18 -8.25
CA ALA A 132 1.70 16.90 -8.78
C ALA A 132 3.16 16.64 -8.35
N SER A 133 3.99 17.67 -8.34
CA SER A 133 5.37 17.57 -7.84
C SER A 133 5.45 17.31 -6.34
N GLU A 134 4.52 17.82 -5.54
CA GLU A 134 4.46 17.53 -4.10
C GLU A 134 4.01 16.08 -3.85
N ALA A 135 3.00 15.58 -4.56
CA ALA A 135 2.58 14.18 -4.52
C ALA A 135 3.76 13.23 -4.83
N ALA A 136 4.53 13.54 -5.89
CA ALA A 136 5.71 12.77 -6.26
C ALA A 136 6.82 12.83 -5.19
N ARG A 137 7.06 13.99 -4.57
CA ARG A 137 8.02 14.10 -3.42
C ARG A 137 7.57 13.27 -2.22
N VAL A 138 6.27 13.21 -1.92
CA VAL A 138 5.72 12.34 -0.88
C VAL A 138 6.01 10.87 -1.22
N ALA A 139 5.78 10.46 -2.47
CA ALA A 139 6.04 9.09 -2.94
C ALA A 139 7.51 8.69 -2.78
N VAL A 140 8.45 9.55 -3.20
CA VAL A 140 9.90 9.34 -3.01
C VAL A 140 10.25 9.22 -1.52
N ALA A 141 9.80 10.16 -0.70
CA ALA A 141 10.13 10.20 0.72
C ALA A 141 9.52 9.02 1.52
N ALA A 142 8.41 8.48 1.05
CA ALA A 142 7.76 7.29 1.64
C ALA A 142 8.33 5.96 1.13
N GLY A 143 9.07 5.97 0.01
CA GLY A 143 9.58 4.75 -0.63
C GLY A 143 8.48 3.88 -1.21
N VAL A 144 7.40 4.48 -1.76
CA VAL A 144 6.31 3.72 -2.39
C VAL A 144 6.78 3.10 -3.70
N LYS A 145 6.11 2.06 -4.18
CA LYS A 145 6.47 1.45 -5.47
C LYS A 145 5.79 2.12 -6.64
N THR A 146 4.53 2.51 -6.50
CA THR A 146 3.72 3.14 -7.55
C THR A 146 2.93 4.30 -6.99
N LEU A 147 2.87 5.39 -7.73
CA LEU A 147 2.05 6.57 -7.43
C LEU A 147 0.91 6.68 -8.45
N LEU A 148 -0.31 6.74 -7.97
CA LEU A 148 -1.48 7.13 -8.75
C LEU A 148 -1.84 8.57 -8.37
N ILE A 149 -1.91 9.46 -9.35
CA ILE A 149 -2.32 10.85 -9.14
C ILE A 149 -3.74 11.07 -9.68
N GLY A 150 -4.52 11.85 -8.97
CA GLY A 150 -5.90 12.17 -9.33
C GLY A 150 -6.39 13.44 -8.63
N HIS A 151 -7.71 13.67 -8.64
CA HIS A 151 -8.33 14.86 -8.04
C HIS A 151 -7.86 16.17 -8.69
N PHE A 152 -7.82 16.18 -10.03
CA PHE A 152 -7.31 17.33 -10.80
C PHE A 152 -8.28 18.51 -10.79
N SER A 153 -7.73 19.72 -10.71
CA SER A 153 -8.54 20.94 -10.90
C SER A 153 -9.12 20.99 -12.32
N SER A 154 -10.36 21.41 -12.44
CA SER A 154 -11.03 21.64 -13.74
C SER A 154 -10.33 22.69 -14.64
N ARG A 155 -9.32 23.39 -14.11
CA ARG A 155 -8.45 24.29 -14.89
C ARG A 155 -7.61 23.53 -15.92
N TYR A 156 -7.26 22.29 -15.63
CA TYR A 156 -6.47 21.45 -16.52
C TYR A 156 -7.39 20.64 -17.41
N LYS A 157 -7.42 20.97 -18.71
CA LYS A 157 -8.14 20.20 -19.72
C LYS A 157 -7.48 18.86 -20.01
N ASP A 158 -6.17 18.80 -19.79
CA ASP A 158 -5.33 17.62 -19.95
C ASP A 158 -4.48 17.43 -18.69
N ALA A 159 -4.66 16.30 -18.04
CA ALA A 159 -3.87 15.92 -16.86
C ALA A 159 -2.44 15.47 -17.22
N GLY A 160 -2.12 15.29 -18.49
CA GLY A 160 -0.79 14.90 -18.96
C GLY A 160 0.32 15.83 -18.48
N VAL A 161 0.04 17.14 -18.40
CA VAL A 161 1.01 18.13 -17.88
C VAL A 161 1.36 17.85 -16.41
N LEU A 162 0.38 17.50 -15.59
CA LEU A 162 0.60 17.15 -14.19
C LEU A 162 1.37 15.83 -14.06
N LEU A 163 1.01 14.85 -14.90
CA LEU A 163 1.73 13.57 -14.95
C LEU A 163 3.20 13.75 -15.30
N GLU A 164 3.52 14.57 -16.29
CA GLU A 164 4.90 14.86 -16.68
C GLU A 164 5.68 15.53 -15.53
N GLN A 165 5.08 16.47 -14.80
CA GLN A 165 5.71 17.10 -13.64
C GLN A 165 6.01 16.09 -12.54
N ALA A 166 5.04 15.21 -12.22
CA ALA A 166 5.23 14.17 -11.23
C ALA A 166 6.30 13.14 -11.65
N ARG A 167 6.30 12.71 -12.91
CA ARG A 167 7.25 11.70 -13.44
C ARG A 167 8.71 12.20 -13.46
N LYS A 168 8.96 13.48 -13.56
CA LYS A 168 10.31 14.04 -13.41
C LYS A 168 10.93 13.77 -12.05
N ILE A 169 10.08 13.55 -11.01
CA ILE A 169 10.49 13.31 -9.63
C ILE A 169 10.34 11.83 -9.27
N PHE A 170 9.23 11.22 -9.66
CA PHE A 170 8.92 9.82 -9.41
C PHE A 170 8.40 9.17 -10.70
N PRO A 171 9.26 8.44 -11.46
CA PRO A 171 8.91 7.88 -12.79
C PRO A 171 7.72 6.93 -12.77
N GLU A 172 7.57 6.10 -11.71
CA GLU A 172 6.46 5.14 -11.54
C GLU A 172 5.16 5.83 -11.13
N THR A 173 4.79 6.90 -11.86
CA THR A 173 3.57 7.67 -11.65
C THR A 173 2.60 7.44 -12.80
N TYR A 174 1.32 7.27 -12.47
CA TYR A 174 0.23 7.08 -13.41
C TYR A 174 -0.97 7.96 -13.02
N ILE A 175 -1.81 8.30 -14.00
CA ILE A 175 -3.10 8.95 -13.75
C ILE A 175 -4.08 7.90 -13.24
N ALA A 176 -4.81 8.21 -12.17
CA ALA A 176 -5.95 7.41 -11.74
C ALA A 176 -7.16 7.73 -12.62
N GLU A 177 -7.53 6.80 -13.47
CA GLU A 177 -8.68 6.94 -14.39
C GLU A 177 -9.92 6.23 -13.82
N GLU A 178 -11.08 6.86 -13.95
CA GLU A 178 -12.35 6.26 -13.54
C GLU A 178 -12.67 5.01 -14.37
N GLY A 179 -13.10 3.94 -13.70
CA GLY A 179 -13.45 2.67 -14.35
C GLY A 179 -12.26 1.79 -14.74
N VAL A 180 -11.02 2.23 -14.49
CA VAL A 180 -9.80 1.44 -14.73
C VAL A 180 -9.38 0.72 -13.47
N SER A 181 -8.99 -0.56 -13.60
CA SER A 181 -8.43 -1.37 -12.51
C SER A 181 -6.92 -1.34 -12.54
N TYR A 182 -6.31 -1.08 -11.38
CA TYR A 182 -4.86 -1.13 -11.19
C TYR A 182 -4.50 -2.33 -10.32
N ASN A 183 -3.56 -3.14 -10.81
CA ASN A 183 -3.05 -4.29 -10.04
C ASN A 183 -1.99 -3.80 -9.04
N ILE A 184 -2.08 -4.32 -7.82
CA ILE A 184 -1.14 -4.05 -6.73
C ILE A 184 -0.20 -5.24 -6.55
#